data_533cbe82f57f25f0a30cb6d2c22e61a8
#
_entry.id   533cbe82f57f25f0a30cb6d2c22e61a8
#
_cell.length_a   1.000
_cell.length_b   1.000
_cell.length_c   1.000
_cell.angle_alpha   90.00
_cell.angle_beta   90.00
_cell.angle_gamma   90.00
#
_symmetry.space_group_name_H-M   'P 1'
#
loop_
_entity.id
_entity.type
_entity.pdbx_description
1 polymer ?
#
loop_
_entity_poly.entity_id
_entity_poly.type
_entity_poly.pdbx_seq_one_letter_code
_entity_poly.pdbx_strand_id
1 'polypeptide(L)'
;VKIKELFVKPRSPRLPEPLPEATLLIAAYNEEAIVASKMVNCRQLDYPADKLRLVWITDGSNDNTNERLKEYPEVTVLYQPRRQGKTAALNRAIPYVKTPYVIFTDANTMLNKGAIKEIIRQFSDPQVGCVAGEKRVEIQAEQGATAGEGIYWKYESALKRLDYRLYSAVGAAGELF
;
A
#
# COMPACT_ATOMS: atom_id res chain seq x y z
N VAL A 1 -32.98 -2.00 5.27
CA VAL A 1 -31.83 -1.11 5.31
C VAL A 1 -32.04 -0.16 6.46
N LYS A 2 -31.16 -0.18 7.46
CA LYS A 2 -31.32 0.58 8.71
C LYS A 2 -30.97 2.05 8.44
N ILE A 3 -32.01 2.85 8.14
CA ILE A 3 -31.88 4.30 7.94
C ILE A 3 -31.17 5.01 9.12
N LYS A 4 -31.18 4.41 10.30
CA LYS A 4 -30.46 4.93 11.49
C LYS A 4 -28.94 5.02 11.32
N GLU A 5 -28.31 4.19 10.49
CA GLU A 5 -26.84 4.19 10.31
C GLU A 5 -26.35 5.35 9.42
N LEU A 6 -27.22 5.95 8.62
CA LEU A 6 -26.91 7.15 7.83
C LEU A 6 -26.67 8.41 8.69
N PHE A 7 -27.09 8.40 9.96
CA PHE A 7 -26.97 9.53 10.90
C PHE A 7 -26.00 9.30 12.04
N VAL A 8 -25.38 8.13 12.14
CA VAL A 8 -24.32 7.88 13.11
C VAL A 8 -23.06 8.55 12.59
N LYS A 9 -22.61 9.62 13.26
CA LYS A 9 -21.28 10.19 13.00
C LYS A 9 -20.26 9.06 13.15
N PRO A 10 -19.47 8.76 12.11
CA PRO A 10 -18.42 7.77 12.25
C PRO A 10 -17.54 8.18 13.44
N ARG A 11 -17.27 7.27 14.36
CA ARG A 11 -16.27 7.48 15.40
C ARG A 11 -14.98 7.85 14.68
N SER A 12 -14.41 9.01 15.00
CA SER A 12 -13.12 9.39 14.45
C SER A 12 -12.09 8.37 14.93
N PRO A 13 -11.53 7.54 14.03
CA PRO A 13 -10.58 6.53 14.43
C PRO A 13 -9.37 7.20 15.08
N ARG A 14 -8.86 6.62 16.16
CA ARG A 14 -7.72 7.16 16.90
C ARG A 14 -6.45 6.43 16.52
N LEU A 15 -5.38 7.17 16.34
CA LEU A 15 -4.07 6.56 16.17
C LEU A 15 -3.64 5.90 17.50
N PRO A 16 -3.25 4.61 17.50
CA PRO A 16 -2.80 3.95 18.72
C PRO A 16 -1.48 4.54 19.22
N GLU A 17 -1.32 4.63 20.52
CA GLU A 17 -0.08 5.02 21.18
C GLU A 17 0.27 3.98 22.25
N PRO A 18 1.47 3.37 22.18
CA PRO A 18 2.51 3.57 21.16
C PRO A 18 2.11 3.01 19.78
N LEU A 19 2.70 3.57 18.72
CA LEU A 19 2.52 3.03 17.36
C LEU A 19 2.95 1.57 17.31
N PRO A 20 2.17 0.68 16.67
CA PRO A 20 2.52 -0.73 16.52
C PRO A 20 3.63 -0.95 15.50
N GLU A 21 4.24 -2.14 15.49
CA GLU A 21 5.09 -2.57 14.37
C GLU A 21 4.24 -2.87 13.14
N ALA A 22 4.77 -2.54 11.96
CA ALA A 22 4.15 -2.82 10.68
C ALA A 22 5.19 -3.29 9.66
N THR A 23 4.76 -4.10 8.69
CA THR A 23 5.59 -4.52 7.56
C THR A 23 5.03 -3.89 6.28
N LEU A 24 5.86 -3.17 5.54
CA LEU A 24 5.55 -2.70 4.20
C LEU A 24 6.11 -3.71 3.19
N LEU A 25 5.22 -4.48 2.55
CA LEU A 25 5.54 -5.44 1.50
C LEU A 25 5.47 -4.75 0.14
N ILE A 26 6.58 -4.70 -0.56
CA ILE A 26 6.74 -4.02 -1.85
C ILE A 26 6.94 -5.08 -2.94
N ALA A 27 5.94 -5.25 -3.80
CA ALA A 27 6.03 -6.18 -4.91
C ALA A 27 6.73 -5.54 -6.11
N ALA A 28 7.70 -6.25 -6.70
CA ALA A 28 8.49 -5.75 -7.82
C ALA A 28 8.73 -6.84 -8.88
N TYR A 29 8.67 -6.43 -10.14
CA TYR A 29 9.10 -7.21 -11.30
C TYR A 29 9.68 -6.26 -12.35
N ASN A 30 11.00 -6.32 -12.57
CA ASN A 30 11.73 -5.44 -13.50
C ASN A 30 11.49 -3.95 -13.20
N GLU A 31 11.87 -3.53 -12.00
CA GLU A 31 11.65 -2.18 -11.46
C GLU A 31 12.96 -1.47 -11.12
N GLU A 32 14.06 -1.80 -11.82
CA GLU A 32 15.40 -1.25 -11.52
C GLU A 32 15.43 0.28 -11.51
N ALA A 33 14.66 0.93 -12.40
CA ALA A 33 14.58 2.38 -12.49
C ALA A 33 13.85 3.03 -11.31
N ILE A 34 12.99 2.26 -10.61
CA ILE A 34 12.11 2.75 -9.55
C ILE A 34 12.71 2.53 -8.14
N VAL A 35 13.60 1.56 -7.98
CA VAL A 35 14.15 1.19 -6.66
C VAL A 35 14.60 2.42 -5.86
N ALA A 36 15.44 3.28 -6.44
CA ALA A 36 15.98 4.42 -5.74
C ALA A 36 14.90 5.42 -5.29
N SER A 37 13.99 5.79 -6.19
CA SER A 37 12.90 6.72 -5.89
C SER A 37 11.92 6.15 -4.86
N LYS A 38 11.61 4.84 -4.94
CA LYS A 38 10.77 4.15 -3.96
C LYS A 38 11.44 4.12 -2.59
N MET A 39 12.74 3.87 -2.50
CA MET A 39 13.46 3.89 -1.22
C MET A 39 13.51 5.28 -0.60
N VAL A 40 13.69 6.34 -1.40
CA VAL A 40 13.54 7.73 -0.92
C VAL A 40 12.13 7.96 -0.39
N ASN A 41 11.11 7.51 -1.09
CA ASN A 41 9.72 7.62 -0.65
C ASN A 41 9.48 6.87 0.68
N CYS A 42 9.99 5.64 0.83
CA CYS A 42 9.86 4.86 2.07
C CYS A 42 10.51 5.57 3.27
N ARG A 43 11.70 6.16 3.07
CA ARG A 43 12.42 6.91 4.13
C ARG A 43 11.74 8.23 4.52
N GLN A 44 10.85 8.76 3.68
CA GLN A 44 10.06 9.96 3.95
C GLN A 44 8.73 9.68 4.64
N LEU A 45 8.37 8.42 4.85
CA LEU A 45 7.15 8.05 5.56
C LEU A 45 7.24 8.51 7.03
N ASP A 46 6.15 9.13 7.49
CA ASP A 46 6.00 9.56 8.88
C ASP A 46 5.63 8.35 9.76
N TYR A 47 6.60 7.44 9.92
CA TYR A 47 6.50 6.26 10.78
C TYR A 47 7.86 5.97 11.41
N PRO A 48 7.95 5.55 12.68
CA PRO A 48 9.24 5.24 13.31
C PRO A 48 9.98 4.14 12.54
N ALA A 49 11.25 4.40 12.20
CA ALA A 49 12.04 3.49 11.37
C ALA A 49 12.27 2.13 12.04
N ASP A 50 12.33 2.10 13.38
CA ASP A 50 12.45 0.88 14.19
C ASP A 50 11.17 0.05 14.24
N LYS A 51 10.03 0.63 13.81
CA LYS A 51 8.71 -0.01 13.79
C LYS A 51 8.17 -0.32 12.39
N LEU A 52 8.85 0.12 11.34
CA LEU A 52 8.46 -0.15 9.95
C LEU A 52 9.48 -1.05 9.27
N ARG A 53 9.12 -2.30 9.03
CA ARG A 53 9.95 -3.26 8.32
C ARG A 53 9.69 -3.16 6.82
N LEU A 54 10.74 -2.95 6.03
CA LEU A 54 10.66 -2.91 4.57
C LEU A 54 11.01 -4.28 4.00
N VAL A 55 10.07 -4.89 3.29
CA VAL A 55 10.26 -6.18 2.64
C VAL A 55 9.94 -6.04 1.16
N TRP A 56 10.92 -6.29 0.30
CA TRP A 56 10.74 -6.34 -1.14
C TRP A 56 10.59 -7.78 -1.60
N ILE A 57 9.61 -8.00 -2.48
CA ILE A 57 9.36 -9.30 -3.08
C ILE A 57 9.60 -9.17 -4.56
N THR A 58 10.68 -9.80 -5.05
CA THR A 58 10.99 -9.82 -6.46
C THR A 58 10.64 -11.19 -7.05
N ASP A 59 9.88 -11.18 -8.15
CA ASP A 59 9.28 -12.37 -8.74
C ASP A 59 9.77 -12.57 -10.17
N GLY A 60 10.97 -13.14 -10.31
CA GLY A 60 11.58 -13.44 -11.60
C GLY A 60 12.11 -12.20 -12.33
N SER A 61 12.49 -11.13 -11.62
CA SER A 61 13.17 -9.99 -12.23
C SER A 61 14.47 -10.42 -12.89
N ASN A 62 14.65 -10.01 -14.15
CA ASN A 62 15.83 -10.30 -14.97
C ASN A 62 16.62 -9.05 -15.35
N ASP A 63 16.26 -7.89 -14.77
CA ASP A 63 17.01 -6.64 -14.81
C ASP A 63 17.86 -6.47 -13.53
N ASN A 64 18.40 -5.28 -13.29
CA ASN A 64 19.21 -4.98 -12.11
C ASN A 64 18.42 -4.69 -10.83
N THR A 65 17.10 -4.97 -10.79
CA THR A 65 16.27 -4.72 -9.59
C THR A 65 16.90 -5.32 -8.32
N ASN A 66 17.28 -6.60 -8.36
CA ASN A 66 17.84 -7.29 -7.20
C ASN A 66 19.22 -6.74 -6.80
N GLU A 67 20.06 -6.38 -7.77
CA GLU A 67 21.39 -5.80 -7.50
C GLU A 67 21.26 -4.42 -6.84
N ARG A 68 20.36 -3.57 -7.34
CA ARG A 68 20.09 -2.26 -6.73
C ARG A 68 19.53 -2.37 -5.30
N LEU A 69 18.72 -3.38 -5.01
CA LEU A 69 18.20 -3.59 -3.66
C LEU A 69 19.29 -3.95 -2.64
N LYS A 70 20.42 -4.51 -3.05
CA LYS A 70 21.56 -4.78 -2.16
C LYS A 70 22.22 -3.52 -1.61
N GLU A 71 22.01 -2.36 -2.24
CA GLU A 71 22.49 -1.07 -1.78
C GLU A 71 21.76 -0.56 -0.51
N TYR A 72 20.66 -1.23 -0.12
CA TYR A 72 19.79 -0.83 0.97
C TYR A 72 19.76 -1.89 2.08
N PRO A 73 20.68 -1.82 3.06
CA PRO A 73 20.82 -2.84 4.11
C PRO A 73 19.61 -2.95 5.06
N GLU A 74 18.76 -1.90 5.09
CA GLU A 74 17.52 -1.89 5.87
C GLU A 74 16.39 -2.72 5.26
N VAL A 75 16.57 -3.23 4.03
CA VAL A 75 15.55 -3.96 3.28
C VAL A 75 15.77 -5.46 3.38
N THR A 76 14.70 -6.20 3.64
CA THR A 76 14.68 -7.65 3.43
C THR A 76 14.19 -7.95 2.02
N VAL A 77 14.99 -8.66 1.22
CA VAL A 77 14.64 -9.04 -0.16
C VAL A 77 14.25 -10.53 -0.20
N LEU A 78 13.04 -10.81 -0.65
CA LEU A 78 12.53 -12.14 -0.91
C LEU A 78 12.51 -12.40 -2.42
N TYR A 79 13.60 -12.93 -2.94
CA TYR A 79 13.79 -13.20 -4.36
C TYR A 79 13.33 -14.61 -4.75
N GLN A 80 12.77 -14.71 -5.95
CA GLN A 80 12.53 -15.97 -6.65
C GLN A 80 12.90 -15.85 -8.13
N PRO A 81 13.68 -16.80 -8.71
CA PRO A 81 14.15 -16.69 -10.09
C PRO A 81 13.06 -16.95 -11.14
N ARG A 82 12.02 -17.69 -10.79
CA ARG A 82 10.91 -18.01 -11.71
C ARG A 82 9.69 -17.15 -11.40
N ARG A 83 9.23 -16.40 -12.38
CA ARG A 83 8.03 -15.57 -12.28
C ARG A 83 6.78 -16.44 -12.07
N GLN A 84 6.02 -16.13 -11.04
CA GLN A 84 4.75 -16.80 -10.69
C GLN A 84 3.57 -15.83 -10.60
N GLY A 85 3.82 -14.53 -10.72
CA GLY A 85 2.83 -13.48 -10.66
C GLY A 85 2.64 -12.89 -9.24
N LYS A 86 2.06 -11.70 -9.20
CA LYS A 86 1.94 -10.86 -8.01
C LYS A 86 1.32 -11.61 -6.81
N THR A 87 0.19 -12.29 -7.02
CA THR A 87 -0.51 -13.01 -5.95
C THR A 87 0.36 -14.12 -5.35
N ALA A 88 1.05 -14.89 -6.18
CA ALA A 88 1.94 -15.94 -5.71
C ALA A 88 3.14 -15.35 -4.94
N ALA A 89 3.69 -14.25 -5.42
CA ALA A 89 4.77 -13.52 -4.75
C ALA A 89 4.33 -13.03 -3.36
N LEU A 90 3.18 -12.38 -3.25
CA LEU A 90 2.65 -11.92 -1.98
C LEU A 90 2.39 -13.08 -1.01
N ASN A 91 1.75 -14.16 -1.47
CA ASN A 91 1.50 -15.34 -0.64
C ASN A 91 2.81 -15.98 -0.11
N ARG A 92 3.87 -16.00 -0.93
CA ARG A 92 5.19 -16.45 -0.51
C ARG A 92 5.79 -15.59 0.61
N ALA A 93 5.48 -14.30 0.63
CA ALA A 93 6.03 -13.37 1.60
C ALA A 93 5.32 -13.40 2.96
N ILE A 94 4.03 -13.74 3.00
CA ILE A 94 3.23 -13.74 4.25
C ILE A 94 3.89 -14.50 5.41
N PRO A 95 4.48 -15.70 5.23
CA PRO A 95 5.14 -16.41 6.33
C PRO A 95 6.32 -15.66 6.97
N TYR A 96 6.89 -14.69 6.27
CA TYR A 96 8.00 -13.85 6.76
C TYR A 96 7.52 -12.60 7.51
N VAL A 97 6.22 -12.25 7.43
CA VAL A 97 5.63 -11.15 8.19
C VAL A 97 5.48 -11.57 9.64
N LYS A 98 6.11 -10.82 10.55
CA LYS A 98 6.07 -11.06 12.00
C LYS A 98 5.43 -9.92 12.79
N THR A 99 5.02 -8.87 12.08
CA THR A 99 4.37 -7.70 12.66
C THR A 99 2.84 -7.84 12.67
N PRO A 100 2.13 -7.18 13.58
CA PRO A 100 0.67 -7.26 13.66
C PRO A 100 -0.04 -6.69 12.42
N TYR A 101 0.62 -5.79 11.68
CA TYR A 101 0.06 -5.19 10.48
C TYR A 101 0.96 -5.43 9.28
N VAL A 102 0.35 -5.73 8.14
CA VAL A 102 1.01 -5.82 6.84
C VAL A 102 0.35 -4.85 5.87
N ILE A 103 1.16 -4.08 5.16
CA ILE A 103 0.72 -3.13 4.14
C ILE A 103 1.35 -3.57 2.83
N PHE A 104 0.51 -3.81 1.82
CA PHE A 104 0.94 -4.19 0.48
C PHE A 104 1.01 -2.96 -0.41
N THR A 105 2.08 -2.84 -1.18
CA THR A 105 2.23 -1.77 -2.17
C THR A 105 3.05 -2.24 -3.37
N ASP A 106 2.81 -1.64 -4.53
CA ASP A 106 3.65 -1.84 -5.70
C ASP A 106 4.90 -0.96 -5.63
N ALA A 107 5.96 -1.40 -6.30
CA ALA A 107 7.22 -0.66 -6.35
C ALA A 107 7.04 0.74 -6.98
N ASN A 108 6.21 0.85 -8.01
CA ASN A 108 5.93 2.10 -8.74
C ASN A 108 4.88 3.01 -8.07
N THR A 109 4.30 2.61 -6.94
CA THR A 109 3.33 3.42 -6.20
C THR A 109 4.04 4.24 -5.13
N MET A 110 3.99 5.58 -5.24
CA MET A 110 4.55 6.47 -4.22
C MET A 110 3.50 6.76 -3.15
N LEU A 111 3.88 6.56 -1.89
CA LEU A 111 3.01 6.76 -0.74
C LEU A 111 3.15 8.19 -0.21
N ASN A 112 2.04 8.80 0.19
CA ASN A 112 2.10 10.06 0.93
C ASN A 112 2.66 9.82 2.34
N LYS A 113 3.29 10.85 2.93
CA LYS A 113 4.03 10.74 4.21
C LYS A 113 3.21 10.10 5.33
N GLY A 114 1.93 10.41 5.44
CA GLY A 114 1.04 9.91 6.49
C GLY A 114 0.37 8.58 6.19
N ALA A 115 0.63 7.94 5.04
CA ALA A 115 -0.13 6.77 4.57
C ALA A 115 -0.22 5.65 5.62
N ILE A 116 0.91 5.27 6.21
CA ILE A 116 0.97 4.18 7.20
C ILE A 116 0.15 4.52 8.44
N LYS A 117 0.30 5.73 8.99
CA LYS A 117 -0.47 6.18 10.16
C LYS A 117 -1.97 6.19 9.90
N GLU A 118 -2.38 6.65 8.71
CA GLU A 118 -3.80 6.68 8.34
C GLU A 118 -4.40 5.28 8.19
N ILE A 119 -3.66 4.33 7.61
CA ILE A 119 -4.07 2.93 7.55
C ILE A 119 -4.20 2.35 8.97
N ILE A 120 -3.17 2.47 9.80
CA ILE A 120 -3.15 1.95 11.18
C ILE A 120 -4.28 2.56 12.02
N ARG A 121 -4.57 3.85 11.83
CA ARG A 121 -5.65 4.54 12.53
C ARG A 121 -7.00 3.88 12.34
N GLN A 122 -7.30 3.37 11.12
CA GLN A 122 -8.59 2.75 10.83
C GLN A 122 -8.80 1.45 11.64
N PHE A 123 -7.74 0.73 11.93
CA PHE A 123 -7.80 -0.50 12.75
C PHE A 123 -8.08 -0.26 14.24
N SER A 124 -8.25 0.99 14.69
CA SER A 124 -8.80 1.27 16.01
C SER A 124 -10.27 0.85 16.15
N ASP A 125 -10.96 0.64 15.04
CA ASP A 125 -12.26 -0.03 15.00
C ASP A 125 -12.03 -1.54 14.82
N PRO A 126 -12.44 -2.39 15.79
CA PRO A 126 -12.24 -3.83 15.73
C PRO A 126 -13.03 -4.53 14.61
N GLN A 127 -13.97 -3.84 13.96
CA GLN A 127 -14.70 -4.35 12.82
C GLN A 127 -13.93 -4.18 11.49
N VAL A 128 -12.86 -3.37 11.49
CA VAL A 128 -12.05 -3.14 10.29
C VAL A 128 -11.02 -4.26 10.15
N GLY A 129 -11.19 -5.09 9.12
CA GLY A 129 -10.27 -6.17 8.78
C GLY A 129 -9.29 -5.85 7.65
N CYS A 130 -9.60 -4.84 6.83
CA CYS A 130 -8.76 -4.39 5.73
C CYS A 130 -9.00 -2.91 5.44
N VAL A 131 -7.93 -2.22 5.01
CA VAL A 131 -7.98 -0.80 4.61
C VAL A 131 -7.35 -0.65 3.24
N ALA A 132 -8.07 -0.06 2.30
CA ALA A 132 -7.54 0.25 0.97
C ALA A 132 -7.16 1.73 0.85
N GLY A 133 -6.00 1.99 0.26
CA GLY A 133 -5.57 3.34 -0.09
C GLY A 133 -6.36 3.89 -1.28
N GLU A 134 -6.39 5.21 -1.40
CA GLU A 134 -6.92 5.91 -2.57
C GLU A 134 -5.79 6.19 -3.55
N LYS A 135 -5.92 5.69 -4.78
CA LYS A 135 -4.99 6.01 -5.86
C LYS A 135 -5.26 7.42 -6.38
N ARG A 136 -4.22 8.23 -6.45
CA ARG A 136 -4.24 9.53 -7.14
C ARG A 136 -3.22 9.51 -8.27
N VAL A 137 -3.68 9.82 -9.47
CA VAL A 137 -2.80 9.98 -10.62
C VAL A 137 -2.32 11.43 -10.63
N GLU A 138 -1.01 11.63 -10.49
CA GLU A 138 -0.39 12.95 -10.68
C GLU A 138 -0.35 13.23 -12.19
N ILE A 139 -1.14 14.19 -12.64
CA ILE A 139 -1.18 14.63 -14.03
C ILE A 139 0.00 15.57 -14.24
N GLN A 140 1.06 15.09 -14.89
CA GLN A 140 2.05 15.99 -15.47
C GLN A 140 1.39 16.71 -16.65
N ALA A 141 1.44 18.04 -16.65
CA ALA A 141 0.66 18.92 -17.52
C ALA A 141 0.91 18.79 -19.05
N GLU A 142 1.78 17.87 -19.48
CA GLU A 142 2.23 17.76 -20.86
C GLU A 142 1.66 16.58 -21.68
N GLN A 143 0.80 15.72 -21.10
CA GLN A 143 0.26 14.56 -21.83
C GLN A 143 -1.26 14.53 -21.79
N GLY A 144 -1.90 14.93 -22.87
CA GLY A 144 -3.36 15.00 -23.03
C GLY A 144 -4.17 13.70 -22.92
N ALA A 145 -3.54 12.56 -22.70
CA ALA A 145 -4.21 11.26 -22.53
C ALA A 145 -4.70 10.99 -21.09
N THR A 146 -4.25 11.77 -20.12
CA THR A 146 -4.43 11.52 -18.68
C THR A 146 -5.71 12.06 -18.07
N ALA A 147 -6.46 12.92 -18.80
CA ALA A 147 -7.72 13.49 -18.30
C ALA A 147 -8.80 12.42 -18.06
N GLY A 148 -8.89 11.42 -18.94
CA GLY A 148 -9.84 10.29 -18.81
C GLY A 148 -9.52 9.37 -17.64
N GLU A 149 -8.25 9.03 -17.42
CA GLU A 149 -7.82 8.23 -16.28
C GLU A 149 -8.11 8.92 -14.95
N GLY A 150 -7.84 10.22 -14.84
CA GLY A 150 -8.13 10.99 -13.62
C GLY A 150 -9.62 11.01 -13.26
N ILE A 151 -10.51 11.06 -14.26
CA ILE A 151 -11.97 11.00 -14.07
C ILE A 151 -12.38 9.60 -13.61
N TYR A 152 -11.85 8.55 -14.24
CA TYR A 152 -12.14 7.16 -13.88
C TYR A 152 -11.77 6.88 -12.41
N TRP A 153 -10.57 7.25 -11.98
CA TRP A 153 -10.12 7.04 -10.59
C TRP A 153 -10.92 7.83 -9.57
N LYS A 154 -11.37 9.04 -9.90
CA LYS A 154 -12.29 9.82 -9.04
C LYS A 154 -13.65 9.13 -8.91
N TYR A 155 -14.18 8.58 -9.99
CA TYR A 155 -15.44 7.83 -10.00
C TYR A 155 -15.31 6.55 -9.17
N GLU A 156 -14.26 5.75 -9.36
CA GLU A 156 -14.00 4.54 -8.60
C GLU A 156 -13.86 4.82 -7.10
N SER A 157 -13.11 5.86 -6.74
CA SER A 157 -12.97 6.30 -5.34
C SER A 157 -14.29 6.73 -4.73
N ALA A 158 -15.16 7.38 -5.51
CA ALA A 158 -16.50 7.76 -5.04
C ALA A 158 -17.38 6.54 -4.80
N LEU A 159 -17.36 5.54 -5.71
CA LEU A 159 -18.08 4.29 -5.54
C LEU A 159 -17.61 3.52 -4.30
N LYS A 160 -16.32 3.35 -4.10
CA LYS A 160 -15.75 2.67 -2.92
C LYS A 160 -16.15 3.36 -1.61
N ARG A 161 -16.22 4.69 -1.60
CA ARG A 161 -16.73 5.45 -0.44
C ARG A 161 -18.22 5.21 -0.19
N LEU A 162 -19.02 5.07 -1.23
CA LEU A 162 -20.45 4.74 -1.11
C LEU A 162 -20.64 3.31 -0.61
N ASP A 163 -19.89 2.35 -1.17
CA ASP A 163 -19.95 0.95 -0.74
C ASP A 163 -19.58 0.80 0.75
N TYR A 164 -18.51 1.48 1.17
CA TYR A 164 -18.11 1.51 2.59
C TYR A 164 -19.23 2.04 3.50
N ARG A 165 -19.95 3.08 3.06
CA ARG A 165 -21.08 3.66 3.83
C ARG A 165 -22.29 2.72 3.88
N LEU A 166 -22.48 1.88 2.86
CA LEU A 166 -23.59 0.95 2.79
C LEU A 166 -23.32 -0.31 3.61
N TYR A 167 -22.12 -0.88 3.50
CA TYR A 167 -21.74 -2.11 4.18
C TYR A 167 -20.22 -2.29 4.31
N SER A 168 -19.51 -2.43 3.20
CA SER A 168 -18.07 -2.63 3.14
C SER A 168 -17.58 -2.31 1.74
N ALA A 169 -16.39 -1.72 1.62
CA ALA A 169 -15.76 -1.53 0.31
C ALA A 169 -15.41 -2.89 -0.31
N VAL A 170 -15.83 -3.11 -1.55
CA VAL A 170 -15.54 -4.32 -2.32
C VAL A 170 -14.29 -4.08 -3.17
N GLY A 171 -13.24 -4.86 -2.91
CA GLY A 171 -11.98 -4.81 -3.65
C GLY A 171 -11.05 -3.67 -3.21
N ALA A 172 -9.79 -4.00 -2.97
CA ALA A 172 -8.72 -3.03 -2.81
C ALA A 172 -8.14 -2.67 -4.18
N ALA A 173 -7.78 -1.40 -4.39
CA ALA A 173 -6.86 -1.07 -5.47
C ALA A 173 -5.53 -1.76 -5.16
N GLY A 174 -5.04 -2.61 -6.05
CA GLY A 174 -3.87 -3.47 -5.81
C GLY A 174 -2.56 -2.73 -5.52
N GLU A 175 -2.59 -1.39 -5.56
CA GLU A 175 -1.41 -0.54 -5.36
C GLU A 175 -1.12 -0.22 -3.89
N LEU A 176 -2.14 -0.26 -3.00
CA LEU A 176 -1.97 -0.04 -1.55
C LEU A 176 -3.16 -0.62 -0.77
N PHE A 177 -2.89 -1.57 0.13
CA PHE A 177 -3.88 -2.13 1.07
C PHE A 177 -3.21 -2.82 2.26
#